data_1bfb053b7f7b8d0da9d0f85b6d8f8d52
#
_entry.id   1bfb053b7f7b8d0da9d0f85b6d8f8d52
#
_cell.length_a   1.000
_cell.length_b   1.000
_cell.length_c   1.000
_cell.angle_alpha   90.00
_cell.angle_beta   90.00
_cell.angle_gamma   90.00
#
_symmetry.space_group_name_H-M   'P 1'
#
loop_
_entity.id
_entity.type
_entity.pdbx_description
1 polymer ?
#
loop_
_entity_poly.entity_id
_entity_poly.type
_entity_poly.pdbx_seq_one_letter_code
_entity_poly.pdbx_strand_id
1 'polypeptide(L)'
;MSAEIENQIRACEARLYAAMFASDVTELDALIADDLLFAGPTGELATKAMDLELHRTGGTQFHEFRPKELEVRVWSEQFALVSARIFLRGTYLGQEFAGDYRYTRIWRNGQDGWQIVGGSVAAMG
;
A
#
# COMPACT_ATOMS: atom_id res chain seq x y z
N MET A 1 14.35 -14.08 -12.53
CA MET A 1 14.48 -15.01 -11.39
C MET A 1 13.64 -14.54 -10.22
N SER A 2 12.97 -15.48 -9.54
CA SER A 2 12.06 -15.15 -8.44
C SER A 2 12.71 -14.37 -7.29
N ALA A 3 13.94 -14.73 -6.92
CA ALA A 3 14.64 -14.04 -5.83
C ALA A 3 14.91 -12.57 -6.17
N GLU A 4 15.23 -12.29 -7.41
CA GLU A 4 15.48 -10.94 -7.90
C GLU A 4 14.20 -10.12 -7.91
N ILE A 5 13.09 -10.72 -8.37
CA ILE A 5 11.79 -10.08 -8.37
C ILE A 5 11.33 -9.84 -6.93
N GLU A 6 11.50 -10.82 -6.05
CA GLU A 6 11.15 -10.65 -4.64
C GLU A 6 11.88 -9.45 -4.04
N ASN A 7 13.17 -9.29 -4.33
CA ASN A 7 13.94 -8.15 -3.83
C ASN A 7 13.41 -6.83 -4.38
N GLN A 8 12.98 -6.81 -5.65
CA GLN A 8 12.37 -5.63 -6.25
C GLN A 8 11.07 -5.26 -5.53
N ILE A 9 10.24 -6.26 -5.23
CA ILE A 9 8.96 -6.03 -4.53
C ILE A 9 9.20 -5.52 -3.12
N ARG A 10 10.18 -6.08 -2.40
CA ARG A 10 10.52 -5.60 -1.05
C ARG A 10 10.98 -4.15 -1.09
N ALA A 11 11.74 -3.77 -2.10
CA ALA A 11 12.15 -2.37 -2.29
C ALA A 11 10.96 -1.48 -2.61
N CYS A 12 10.02 -1.94 -3.43
CA CYS A 12 8.79 -1.20 -3.73
C CYS A 12 7.93 -1.00 -2.47
N GLU A 13 7.82 -2.03 -1.62
CA GLU A 13 7.07 -1.92 -0.36
C GLU A 13 7.72 -0.89 0.56
N ALA A 14 9.04 -0.86 0.64
CA ALA A 14 9.75 0.13 1.45
C ALA A 14 9.49 1.56 0.94
N ARG A 15 9.53 1.76 -0.38
CA ARG A 15 9.19 3.05 -0.99
C ARG A 15 7.75 3.45 -0.68
N LEU A 16 6.84 2.48 -0.77
CA LEU A 16 5.43 2.72 -0.49
C LEU A 16 5.22 3.14 0.97
N TYR A 17 5.87 2.47 1.91
CA TYR A 17 5.75 2.79 3.34
C TYR A 17 6.20 4.22 3.62
N ALA A 18 7.35 4.62 3.07
CA ALA A 18 7.85 5.97 3.24
C ALA A 18 6.90 7.01 2.63
N ALA A 19 6.35 6.71 1.45
CA ALA A 19 5.42 7.60 0.77
C ALA A 19 4.09 7.73 1.53
N MET A 20 3.58 6.63 2.07
CA MET A 20 2.35 6.65 2.88
C MET A 20 2.56 7.48 4.15
N PHE A 21 3.66 7.25 4.85
CA PHE A 21 3.94 7.97 6.09
C PHE A 21 4.09 9.47 5.86
N ALA A 22 4.78 9.85 4.79
CA ALA A 22 5.01 11.26 4.47
C ALA A 22 3.86 11.91 3.70
N SER A 23 2.85 11.15 3.27
CA SER A 23 1.83 11.59 2.34
C SER A 23 2.45 12.21 1.08
N ASP A 24 3.46 11.51 0.54
CA ASP A 24 4.18 11.94 -0.66
C ASP A 24 3.37 11.57 -1.90
N VAL A 25 2.54 12.48 -2.35
CA VAL A 25 1.60 12.26 -3.45
C VAL A 25 2.31 11.93 -4.75
N THR A 26 3.45 12.56 -5.01
CA THR A 26 4.23 12.29 -6.23
C THR A 26 4.74 10.85 -6.27
N GLU A 27 5.28 10.36 -5.15
CA GLU A 27 5.76 8.99 -5.06
C GLU A 27 4.61 7.99 -5.08
N LEU A 28 3.50 8.30 -4.38
CA LEU A 28 2.30 7.46 -4.41
C LEU A 28 1.74 7.37 -5.83
N ASP A 29 1.72 8.48 -6.57
CA ASP A 29 1.28 8.48 -7.95
C ASP A 29 2.10 7.53 -8.82
N ALA A 30 3.41 7.46 -8.59
CA ALA A 30 4.29 6.56 -9.33
C ALA A 30 4.08 5.09 -8.96
N LEU A 31 3.72 4.80 -7.70
CA LEU A 31 3.60 3.43 -7.19
C LEU A 31 2.21 2.82 -7.36
N ILE A 32 1.19 3.63 -7.63
CA ILE A 32 -0.20 3.18 -7.75
C ILE A 32 -0.62 3.22 -9.21
N ALA A 33 -1.13 2.09 -9.71
CA ALA A 33 -1.61 2.01 -11.09
C ALA A 33 -2.91 2.80 -11.26
N ASP A 34 -3.10 3.36 -12.45
CA ASP A 34 -4.30 4.15 -12.75
C ASP A 34 -5.60 3.36 -12.57
N ASP A 35 -5.54 2.06 -12.78
CA ASP A 35 -6.70 1.18 -12.65
C ASP A 35 -6.80 0.47 -11.30
N LEU A 36 -6.14 0.99 -10.28
CA LEU A 36 -6.19 0.42 -8.92
C LEU A 36 -7.63 0.29 -8.42
N LEU A 37 -7.92 -0.84 -7.79
CA LEU A 37 -9.11 -1.01 -6.97
C LEU A 37 -8.68 -1.61 -5.64
N PHE A 38 -9.00 -0.91 -4.55
CA PHE A 38 -8.55 -1.30 -3.21
C PHE A 38 -9.72 -1.29 -2.23
N ALA A 39 -9.77 -2.29 -1.36
CA ALA A 39 -10.82 -2.37 -0.33
C ALA A 39 -10.27 -1.88 1.01
N GLY A 40 -10.93 -0.89 1.60
CA GLY A 40 -10.57 -0.37 2.91
C GLY A 40 -11.01 -1.27 4.06
N PRO A 41 -10.69 -0.87 5.31
CA PRO A 41 -10.94 -1.72 6.48
C PRO A 41 -12.42 -2.04 6.74
N THR A 42 -13.32 -1.19 6.27
CA THR A 42 -14.77 -1.42 6.44
C THR A 42 -15.43 -1.90 5.16
N GLY A 43 -14.61 -2.27 4.15
CA GLY A 43 -15.10 -2.87 2.92
C GLY A 43 -15.40 -1.89 1.80
N GLU A 44 -15.31 -0.60 2.03
CA GLU A 44 -15.51 0.38 0.97
C GLU A 44 -14.37 0.33 -0.05
N LEU A 45 -14.72 0.53 -1.32
CA LEU A 45 -13.75 0.50 -2.40
C LEU A 45 -13.17 1.89 -2.62
N ALA A 46 -11.86 1.92 -2.93
CA ALA A 46 -11.15 3.15 -3.22
C ALA A 46 -10.40 3.02 -4.55
N THR A 47 -10.38 4.10 -5.30
CA THR A 47 -9.59 4.23 -6.52
C THR A 47 -8.29 4.98 -6.22
N LYS A 48 -7.38 4.99 -7.20
CA LYS A 48 -6.14 5.79 -7.09
C LYS A 48 -6.45 7.26 -6.79
N ALA A 49 -7.40 7.84 -7.51
CA ALA A 49 -7.74 9.26 -7.34
C ALA A 49 -8.22 9.54 -5.92
N MET A 50 -9.03 8.67 -5.34
CA MET A 50 -9.51 8.82 -3.97
C MET A 50 -8.38 8.75 -2.96
N ASP A 51 -7.46 7.81 -3.14
CA ASP A 51 -6.33 7.64 -2.22
C ASP A 51 -5.39 8.85 -2.27
N LEU A 52 -5.03 9.31 -3.47
CA LEU A 52 -4.17 10.47 -3.64
C LEU A 52 -4.80 11.72 -3.04
N GLU A 53 -6.10 11.90 -3.24
CA GLU A 53 -6.83 13.06 -2.70
C GLU A 53 -6.82 13.07 -1.18
N LEU A 54 -7.02 11.90 -0.55
CA LEU A 54 -6.97 11.78 0.92
C LEU A 54 -5.59 12.18 1.46
N HIS A 55 -4.52 11.75 0.80
CA HIS A 55 -3.17 12.13 1.20
C HIS A 55 -2.89 13.61 0.96
N ARG A 56 -3.36 14.13 -0.19
CA ARG A 56 -3.13 15.52 -0.57
C ARG A 56 -3.80 16.51 0.38
N THR A 57 -4.99 16.17 0.87
CA THR A 57 -5.79 17.06 1.72
C THR A 57 -5.55 16.84 3.22
N GLY A 58 -4.77 15.82 3.57
CA GLY A 58 -4.58 15.46 4.98
C GLY A 58 -5.72 14.64 5.56
N GLY A 59 -6.62 14.12 4.71
CA GLY A 59 -7.69 13.23 5.17
C GLY A 59 -7.16 11.92 5.70
N THR A 60 -6.01 11.48 5.21
CA THR A 60 -5.27 10.34 5.75
C THR A 60 -3.92 10.84 6.25
N GLN A 61 -3.61 10.60 7.53
CA GLN A 61 -2.31 10.95 8.10
C GLN A 61 -1.84 9.83 9.01
N PHE A 62 -0.57 9.43 8.85
CA PHE A 62 0.06 8.44 9.72
C PHE A 62 1.04 9.14 10.66
N HIS A 63 0.94 8.84 11.95
CA HIS A 63 1.85 9.36 12.98
C HIS A 63 2.84 8.31 13.45
N GLU A 64 2.48 7.03 13.35
CA GLU A 64 3.38 5.89 13.54
C GLU A 64 3.15 4.88 12.43
N PHE A 65 4.23 4.27 11.96
CA PHE A 65 4.19 3.31 10.87
C PHE A 65 5.29 2.30 11.13
N ARG A 66 4.93 1.14 11.70
CA ARG A 66 5.91 0.13 12.09
C ARG A 66 5.65 -1.20 11.38
N PRO A 67 6.37 -1.49 10.28
CA PRO A 67 6.25 -2.77 9.61
C PRO A 67 6.70 -3.89 10.53
N LYS A 68 5.93 -4.99 10.57
CA LYS A 68 6.21 -6.14 11.43
C LYS A 68 6.46 -7.41 10.64
N GLU A 69 5.67 -7.65 9.59
CA GLU A 69 5.79 -8.85 8.75
C GLU A 69 5.62 -8.47 7.30
N LEU A 70 6.34 -9.14 6.42
CA LEU A 70 6.19 -8.99 4.98
C LEU A 70 6.41 -10.34 4.32
N GLU A 71 5.37 -10.88 3.71
CA GLU A 71 5.42 -12.08 2.90
C GLU A 71 5.23 -11.70 1.45
N VAL A 72 6.08 -12.24 0.58
CA VAL A 72 6.03 -11.95 -0.87
C VAL A 72 5.87 -13.28 -1.60
N ARG A 73 4.96 -13.31 -2.55
CA ARG A 73 4.80 -14.45 -3.47
C ARG A 73 4.91 -13.94 -4.89
N VAL A 74 5.91 -14.42 -5.60
CA VAL A 74 6.13 -14.05 -7.00
C VAL A 74 5.37 -15.04 -7.84
N TRP A 75 4.33 -14.57 -8.55
CA TRP A 75 3.51 -15.43 -9.40
C TRP A 75 4.08 -15.57 -10.82
N SER A 76 4.67 -14.49 -11.31
CA SER A 76 5.26 -14.44 -12.65
C SER A 76 6.18 -13.23 -12.72
N GLU A 77 6.74 -12.98 -13.89
CA GLU A 77 7.55 -11.77 -14.12
C GLU A 77 6.70 -10.51 -14.07
N GLN A 78 5.36 -10.62 -14.22
CA GLN A 78 4.46 -9.49 -14.24
C GLN A 78 3.67 -9.29 -12.96
N PHE A 79 3.53 -10.31 -12.12
CA PHE A 79 2.66 -10.22 -10.94
C PHE A 79 3.29 -10.80 -9.69
N ALA A 80 3.09 -10.10 -8.58
CA ALA A 80 3.48 -10.58 -7.26
C ALA A 80 2.40 -10.21 -6.25
N LEU A 81 2.26 -11.06 -5.23
CA LEU A 81 1.35 -10.84 -4.12
C LEU A 81 2.16 -10.54 -2.87
N VAL A 82 1.68 -9.56 -2.10
CA VAL A 82 2.28 -9.19 -0.82
C VAL A 82 1.23 -9.30 0.27
N SER A 83 1.63 -9.85 1.41
CA SER A 83 0.87 -9.75 2.65
C SER A 83 1.77 -9.09 3.69
N ALA A 84 1.32 -7.97 4.25
CA ALA A 84 2.13 -7.20 5.20
C ALA A 84 1.33 -6.92 6.47
N ARG A 85 1.96 -7.11 7.62
CA ARG A 85 1.41 -6.71 8.90
C ARG A 85 2.14 -5.47 9.37
N ILE A 86 1.40 -4.40 9.65
CA ILE A 86 1.97 -3.10 9.98
C ILE A 86 1.20 -2.52 11.16
N PHE A 87 1.93 -2.05 12.18
CA PHE A 87 1.31 -1.25 13.22
C PHE A 87 1.18 0.18 12.71
N LEU A 88 -0.02 0.73 12.78
CA LEU A 88 -0.32 2.08 12.33
C LEU A 88 -0.99 2.87 13.43
N ARG A 89 -0.62 4.14 13.56
CA ARG A 89 -1.34 5.12 14.35
C ARG A 89 -1.48 6.37 13.51
N GLY A 90 -2.68 6.92 13.46
CA GLY A 90 -2.92 8.11 12.65
C GLY A 90 -4.33 8.61 12.75
N THR A 91 -4.72 9.39 11.73
CA THR A 91 -6.09 9.90 11.61
C THR A 91 -6.61 9.63 10.19
N TYR A 92 -7.90 9.34 10.12
CA TYR A 92 -8.61 9.19 8.86
C TYR A 92 -9.88 10.03 8.94
N LEU A 93 -9.94 11.08 8.11
CA LEU A 93 -11.05 12.03 8.10
C LEU A 93 -11.36 12.56 9.50
N GLY A 94 -10.30 12.86 10.25
CA GLY A 94 -10.41 13.39 11.61
C GLY A 94 -10.62 12.36 12.72
N GLN A 95 -10.80 11.08 12.36
CA GLN A 95 -10.98 10.00 13.34
C GLN A 95 -9.62 9.36 13.63
N GLU A 96 -9.27 9.29 14.91
CA GLU A 96 -8.04 8.63 15.34
C GLU A 96 -8.17 7.12 15.23
N PHE A 97 -7.09 6.46 14.81
CA PHE A 97 -6.99 5.01 14.81
C PHE A 97 -5.61 4.57 15.25
N ALA A 98 -5.52 3.37 15.82
CA ALA A 98 -4.25 2.76 16.18
C ALA A 98 -4.44 1.24 16.25
N GLY A 99 -3.47 0.50 15.75
CA GLY A 99 -3.49 -0.96 15.84
C GLY A 99 -2.70 -1.61 14.73
N ASP A 100 -2.73 -2.92 14.74
CA ASP A 100 -2.12 -3.73 13.68
C ASP A 100 -3.11 -3.89 12.53
N TYR A 101 -2.60 -3.77 11.32
CA TYR A 101 -3.38 -3.93 10.10
C TYR A 101 -2.71 -4.94 9.19
N ARG A 102 -3.52 -5.73 8.51
CA ARG A 102 -3.06 -6.66 7.48
C ARG A 102 -3.38 -6.08 6.11
N TYR A 103 -2.33 -5.79 5.36
CA TYR A 103 -2.45 -5.38 3.96
C TYR A 103 -2.23 -6.58 3.06
N THR A 104 -3.06 -6.70 2.02
CA THR A 104 -2.83 -7.62 0.92
C THR A 104 -2.76 -6.77 -0.33
N ARG A 105 -1.67 -6.87 -1.08
CA ARG A 105 -1.46 -6.06 -2.28
C ARG A 105 -1.03 -6.91 -3.45
N ILE A 106 -1.53 -6.55 -4.63
CA ILE A 106 -1.10 -7.15 -5.88
C ILE A 106 -0.28 -6.11 -6.63
N TRP A 107 0.96 -6.46 -6.91
CA TRP A 107 1.88 -5.65 -7.70
C TRP A 107 1.93 -6.18 -9.13
N ARG A 108 1.88 -5.27 -10.10
CA ARG A 108 1.98 -5.59 -11.52
C ARG A 108 3.16 -4.86 -12.13
N ASN A 109 3.99 -5.56 -12.89
CA ASN A 109 5.11 -4.98 -13.62
C ASN A 109 4.65 -4.62 -15.04
N GLY A 110 4.56 -3.33 -15.33
CA GLY A 110 4.12 -2.81 -16.62
C GLY A 110 5.13 -1.83 -17.19
N GLN A 111 4.68 -0.97 -18.09
CA GLN A 111 5.54 0.03 -18.73
C GLN A 111 6.21 0.98 -17.73
N ASP A 112 5.49 1.31 -16.66
CA ASP A 112 5.97 2.24 -15.64
C ASP A 112 6.60 1.54 -14.44
N GLY A 113 7.02 0.28 -14.62
CA GLY A 113 7.60 -0.53 -13.56
C GLY A 113 6.54 -1.19 -12.70
N TRP A 114 6.92 -1.54 -11.47
CA TRP A 114 6.01 -2.19 -10.54
C TRP A 114 5.03 -1.18 -9.95
N GLN A 115 3.73 -1.49 -10.07
CA GLN A 115 2.67 -0.66 -9.51
C GLN A 115 1.62 -1.54 -8.83
N ILE A 116 0.99 -1.01 -7.79
CA ILE A 116 -0.10 -1.70 -7.10
C ILE A 116 -1.36 -1.60 -7.96
N VAL A 117 -2.00 -2.74 -8.23
CA VAL A 117 -3.23 -2.77 -9.02
C VAL A 117 -4.45 -3.15 -8.20
N GLY A 118 -4.26 -3.67 -6.99
CA GLY A 118 -5.39 -4.05 -6.16
C GLY A 118 -4.95 -4.53 -4.80
N GLY A 119 -5.94 -4.78 -3.96
CA GLY A 119 -5.69 -5.32 -2.64
C GLY A 119 -6.73 -4.90 -1.63
N SER A 120 -6.39 -5.09 -0.36
CA SER A 120 -7.26 -4.77 0.75
C SER A 120 -6.45 -4.53 2.02
N VAL A 121 -7.07 -3.87 2.98
CA VAL A 121 -6.52 -3.73 4.32
C VAL A 121 -7.58 -4.12 5.34
N ALA A 122 -7.18 -4.84 6.38
CA ALA A 122 -8.06 -5.28 7.44
C ALA A 122 -7.44 -4.96 8.80
N ALA A 123 -8.27 -4.47 9.72
CA ALA A 123 -7.84 -4.30 11.09
C ALA A 123 -7.70 -5.66 11.75
N MET A 124 -6.62 -5.86 12.50
CA MET A 124 -6.37 -7.11 13.22
C MET A 124 -6.83 -6.90 14.66
N GLY A 125 -7.90 -7.58 15.00
CA GLY A 125 -8.60 -7.48 16.26
C GLY A 125 -7.80 -7.46 17.55
#